data_6be64f4f03e277230fa59ccaa973eab3
#
_entry.id   6be64f4f03e277230fa59ccaa973eab3
#
_cell.length_a   1.000
_cell.length_b   1.000
_cell.length_c   1.000
_cell.angle_alpha   90.00
_cell.angle_beta   90.00
_cell.angle_gamma   90.00
#
_symmetry.space_group_name_H-M   'P 1'
#
loop_
_entity.id
_entity.type
_entity.pdbx_description
1 polymer ?
#
loop_
_entity_poly.entity_id
_entity_poly.type
_entity_poly.pdbx_seq_one_letter_code
_entity_poly.pdbx_strand_id
1 'polypeptide(L)'
;MTLPIIGADQRMSERRGVKGVLIGKSGIGKTSQLWTLDAGSTLFLDLEAGDLAVEDWAGDSLRPRTWSDCRDLAVFIGGPNPALRDDQAYSQAHFDAACARYGDPAQLDKYHTLFVDSITVAGRLCFPWCRAQPEAFSDNTSKPDIRGGYGLHGR
;
A
#
# COMPACT_ATOMS: atom_id res chain seq x y z
N MET A 1 1.62 -33.00 18.79
CA MET A 1 1.88 -31.66 18.18
C MET A 1 3.38 -31.51 18.04
N THR A 2 3.90 -31.41 16.82
CA THR A 2 5.31 -31.14 16.55
C THR A 2 5.53 -29.63 16.50
N LEU A 3 6.60 -29.13 17.11
CA LEU A 3 6.99 -27.73 16.99
C LEU A 3 7.27 -27.39 15.51
N PRO A 4 6.75 -26.30 14.96
CA PRO A 4 6.97 -25.89 13.58
C PRO A 4 8.37 -25.25 13.43
N ILE A 5 9.40 -26.09 13.55
CA ILE A 5 10.80 -25.64 13.41
C ILE A 5 11.14 -25.55 11.92
N ILE A 6 11.51 -24.37 11.46
CA ILE A 6 12.04 -24.15 10.12
C ILE A 6 13.56 -24.34 10.17
N GLY A 7 14.07 -25.33 9.43
CA GLY A 7 15.50 -25.58 9.34
C GLY A 7 16.27 -24.44 8.68
N ALA A 8 17.57 -24.35 8.94
CA ALA A 8 18.42 -23.29 8.38
C ALA A 8 18.40 -23.31 6.84
N ASP A 9 18.47 -24.49 6.25
CA ASP A 9 18.47 -24.67 4.78
C ASP A 9 17.14 -24.21 4.15
N GLN A 10 16.01 -24.54 4.79
CA GLN A 10 14.70 -24.08 4.34
C GLN A 10 14.59 -22.54 4.43
N ARG A 11 15.04 -21.95 5.54
CA ARG A 11 15.05 -20.48 5.72
C ARG A 11 15.96 -19.78 4.70
N MET A 12 17.10 -20.37 4.35
CA MET A 12 18.04 -19.81 3.37
C MET A 12 17.56 -19.99 1.93
N SER A 13 16.77 -21.01 1.63
CA SER A 13 16.16 -21.22 0.31
C SER A 13 14.93 -20.32 0.06
N GLU A 14 14.29 -19.80 1.10
CA GLU A 14 13.19 -18.87 0.96
C GLU A 14 13.65 -17.55 0.33
N ARG A 15 13.23 -17.28 -0.90
CA ARG A 15 13.43 -15.96 -1.54
C ARG A 15 12.50 -14.95 -0.88
N ARG A 16 13.02 -14.22 0.12
CA ARG A 16 12.29 -13.12 0.76
C ARG A 16 12.61 -11.82 0.03
N GLY A 17 11.56 -11.10 -0.39
CA GLY A 17 11.73 -9.75 -0.93
C GLY A 17 12.36 -8.82 0.12
N VAL A 18 13.19 -7.89 -0.32
CA VAL A 18 13.74 -6.83 0.53
C VAL A 18 12.66 -5.79 0.78
N LYS A 19 12.43 -5.48 2.07
CA LYS A 19 11.56 -4.37 2.48
C LYS A 19 12.45 -3.27 3.06
N GLY A 20 12.40 -2.08 2.47
CA GLY A 20 13.20 -0.94 2.89
C GLY A 20 12.33 0.31 3.10
N VAL A 21 12.76 1.20 3.99
CA VAL A 21 12.16 2.51 4.21
C VAL A 21 13.23 3.57 4.09
N LEU A 22 12.98 4.57 3.24
CA LEU A 22 13.85 5.75 3.10
C LEU A 22 13.27 6.89 3.93
N ILE A 23 14.03 7.34 4.92
CA ILE A 23 13.65 8.43 5.82
C ILE A 23 14.56 9.63 5.59
N GLY A 24 13.97 10.82 5.44
CA GLY A 24 14.74 12.05 5.26
C GLY A 24 13.86 13.27 5.02
N LYS A 25 14.45 14.45 5.15
CA LYS A 25 13.78 15.73 4.86
C LYS A 25 13.29 15.80 3.41
N SER A 26 12.34 16.69 3.14
CA SER A 26 11.96 17.01 1.76
C SER A 26 13.18 17.52 0.98
N GLY A 27 13.26 17.19 -0.31
CA GLY A 27 14.35 17.61 -1.20
C GLY A 27 15.67 16.83 -1.05
N ILE A 28 15.78 15.83 -0.16
CA ILE A 28 17.02 15.05 0.00
C ILE A 28 17.25 13.99 -1.10
N GLY A 29 16.34 13.88 -2.06
CA GLY A 29 16.48 12.92 -3.17
C GLY A 29 15.87 11.53 -2.90
N LYS A 30 14.84 11.43 -2.06
CA LYS A 30 14.13 10.14 -1.85
C LYS A 30 13.53 9.60 -3.15
N THR A 31 12.78 10.43 -3.86
CA THR A 31 12.17 10.08 -5.16
C THR A 31 13.24 9.79 -6.22
N SER A 32 14.37 10.49 -6.18
CA SER A 32 15.50 10.28 -7.11
C SER A 32 16.14 8.89 -6.99
N GLN A 33 15.83 8.12 -5.92
CA GLN A 33 16.27 6.73 -5.84
C GLN A 33 15.66 5.85 -6.94
N LEU A 34 14.57 6.26 -7.58
CA LEU A 34 14.02 5.56 -8.75
C LEU A 34 15.06 5.40 -9.87
N TRP A 35 16.00 6.33 -10.03
CA TRP A 35 17.09 6.23 -11.02
C TRP A 35 18.06 5.06 -10.75
N THR A 36 18.05 4.48 -9.55
CA THR A 36 18.87 3.32 -9.19
C THR A 36 18.17 1.99 -9.40
N LEU A 37 16.88 2.02 -9.77
CA LEU A 37 16.04 0.85 -9.96
C LEU A 37 15.83 0.58 -11.46
N ASP A 38 15.64 -0.68 -11.80
CA ASP A 38 15.30 -1.08 -13.17
C ASP A 38 13.88 -0.63 -13.52
N ALA A 39 13.75 0.30 -14.47
CA ALA A 39 12.48 0.89 -14.87
C ALA A 39 11.50 -0.14 -15.47
N GLY A 40 12.01 -1.17 -16.14
CA GLY A 40 11.18 -2.20 -16.77
C GLY A 40 10.47 -3.13 -15.78
N SER A 41 11.02 -3.26 -14.57
CA SER A 41 10.51 -4.17 -13.53
C SER A 41 10.14 -3.46 -12.22
N THR A 42 10.09 -2.14 -12.21
CA THR A 42 9.68 -1.32 -11.06
C THR A 42 8.35 -0.65 -11.33
N LEU A 43 7.41 -0.80 -10.38
CA LEU A 43 6.15 -0.07 -10.37
C LEU A 43 6.25 1.07 -9.34
N PHE A 44 6.05 2.30 -9.80
CA PHE A 44 6.09 3.49 -8.96
C PHE A 44 4.68 3.90 -8.51
N LEU A 45 4.42 3.90 -7.21
CA LEU A 45 3.22 4.47 -6.59
C LEU A 45 3.50 5.93 -6.19
N ASP A 46 3.10 6.87 -7.05
CA ASP A 46 3.26 8.30 -6.85
C ASP A 46 2.04 8.89 -6.13
N LEU A 47 2.14 9.05 -4.81
CA LEU A 47 1.12 9.67 -3.97
C LEU A 47 1.32 11.19 -3.83
N GLU A 48 2.55 11.68 -3.97
CA GLU A 48 2.90 13.10 -3.78
C GLU A 48 2.74 13.95 -5.04
N ALA A 49 2.57 13.35 -6.21
CA ALA A 49 2.76 14.03 -7.50
C ALA A 49 4.18 14.64 -7.63
N GLY A 50 5.17 13.93 -7.08
CA GLY A 50 6.58 14.33 -7.01
C GLY A 50 7.40 13.90 -8.22
N ASP A 51 6.76 13.54 -9.32
CA ASP A 51 7.38 12.99 -10.53
C ASP A 51 8.27 13.97 -11.30
N LEU A 52 8.16 15.30 -11.04
CA LEU A 52 9.05 16.29 -11.64
C LEU A 52 10.55 15.99 -11.41
N ALA A 53 10.89 15.37 -10.28
CA ALA A 53 12.28 14.99 -9.99
C ALA A 53 12.76 13.78 -10.81
N VAL A 54 11.82 13.07 -11.42
CA VAL A 54 12.04 11.82 -12.18
C VAL A 54 11.23 11.81 -13.49
N GLU A 55 10.99 12.98 -14.07
CA GLU A 55 10.17 13.16 -15.26
C GLU A 55 10.62 12.27 -16.43
N ASP A 56 11.93 12.14 -16.62
CA ASP A 56 12.52 11.31 -17.68
C ASP A 56 12.71 9.83 -17.27
N TRP A 57 12.26 9.42 -16.07
CA TRP A 57 12.36 8.01 -15.67
C TRP A 57 11.36 7.17 -16.45
N ALA A 58 11.83 6.14 -17.15
CA ALA A 58 11.08 5.40 -18.17
C ALA A 58 10.18 4.28 -17.59
N GLY A 59 10.01 4.18 -16.28
CA GLY A 59 9.20 3.13 -15.64
C GLY A 59 7.72 3.50 -15.53
N ASP A 60 6.92 2.50 -15.25
CA ASP A 60 5.46 2.65 -15.09
C ASP A 60 5.10 3.23 -13.70
N SER A 61 4.07 4.07 -13.66
CA SER A 61 3.59 4.68 -12.42
C SER A 61 2.08 4.57 -12.24
N LEU A 62 1.65 4.46 -10.98
CA LEU A 62 0.26 4.58 -10.55
C LEU A 62 0.12 5.80 -9.64
N ARG A 63 -0.99 6.55 -9.79
CA ARG A 63 -1.25 7.79 -9.04
C ARG A 63 -2.57 7.74 -8.30
N PRO A 64 -2.71 6.94 -7.22
CA PRO A 64 -3.91 6.95 -6.41
C PRO A 64 -4.08 8.32 -5.74
N ARG A 65 -5.31 8.83 -5.74
CA ARG A 65 -5.62 10.17 -5.21
C ARG A 65 -6.52 10.12 -3.98
N THR A 66 -7.09 8.97 -3.70
CA THR A 66 -7.93 8.75 -2.52
C THR A 66 -7.43 7.59 -1.69
N TRP A 67 -7.82 7.56 -0.41
CA TRP A 67 -7.50 6.40 0.43
C TRP A 67 -8.16 5.11 -0.07
N SER A 68 -9.35 5.21 -0.64
CA SER A 68 -10.02 4.06 -1.27
C SER A 68 -9.20 3.49 -2.42
N ASP A 69 -8.66 4.34 -3.31
CA ASP A 69 -7.77 3.88 -4.39
C ASP A 69 -6.51 3.19 -3.84
N CYS A 70 -5.93 3.74 -2.76
CA CYS A 70 -4.76 3.12 -2.11
C CYS A 70 -5.09 1.73 -1.57
N ARG A 71 -6.27 1.54 -0.95
CA ARG A 71 -6.72 0.25 -0.42
C ARG A 71 -7.00 -0.77 -1.53
N ASP A 72 -7.69 -0.34 -2.58
CA ASP A 72 -8.00 -1.19 -3.73
C ASP A 72 -6.69 -1.65 -4.42
N LEU A 73 -5.74 -0.74 -4.63
CA LEU A 73 -4.43 -1.08 -5.17
C LEU A 73 -3.62 -1.98 -4.24
N ALA A 74 -3.68 -1.77 -2.93
CA ALA A 74 -2.97 -2.60 -1.97
C ALA A 74 -3.44 -4.06 -2.01
N VAL A 75 -4.78 -4.29 -2.06
CA VAL A 75 -5.31 -5.65 -2.17
C VAL A 75 -5.08 -6.25 -3.57
N PHE A 76 -5.14 -5.43 -4.62
CA PHE A 76 -4.90 -5.87 -5.98
C PHE A 76 -3.46 -6.33 -6.20
N ILE A 77 -2.48 -5.60 -5.65
CA ILE A 77 -1.04 -5.93 -5.75
C ILE A 77 -0.65 -7.05 -4.77
N GLY A 78 -1.16 -6.99 -3.54
CA GLY A 78 -0.76 -7.91 -2.48
C GLY A 78 -1.55 -9.21 -2.40
N GLY A 79 -2.67 -9.30 -3.11
CA GLY A 79 -3.64 -10.40 -2.99
C GLY A 79 -4.52 -10.30 -1.73
N PRO A 80 -5.55 -11.16 -1.64
CA PRO A 80 -6.46 -11.18 -0.51
C PRO A 80 -5.84 -11.85 0.72
N ASN A 81 -6.30 -11.45 1.90
CA ASN A 81 -6.00 -12.16 3.14
C ASN A 81 -7.12 -13.19 3.42
N PRO A 82 -6.85 -14.50 3.31
CA PRO A 82 -7.88 -15.53 3.46
C PRO A 82 -8.41 -15.66 4.90
N ALA A 83 -7.77 -15.03 5.89
CA ALA A 83 -8.25 -15.03 7.28
C ALA A 83 -9.34 -13.98 7.53
N LEU A 84 -9.62 -13.10 6.57
CA LEU A 84 -10.61 -12.02 6.71
C LEU A 84 -11.96 -12.44 6.15
N ARG A 85 -13.04 -11.94 6.78
CA ARG A 85 -14.40 -12.14 6.28
C ARG A 85 -14.67 -11.21 5.09
N ASP A 86 -15.64 -11.56 4.26
CA ASP A 86 -15.98 -10.82 3.03
C ASP A 86 -16.42 -9.37 3.28
N ASP A 87 -16.94 -9.07 4.47
CA ASP A 87 -17.31 -7.70 4.87
C ASP A 87 -16.11 -6.82 5.27
N GLN A 88 -14.93 -7.39 5.33
CA GLN A 88 -13.71 -6.69 5.75
C GLN A 88 -12.86 -6.25 4.54
N ALA A 89 -12.12 -5.16 4.73
CA ALA A 89 -11.10 -4.73 3.77
C ALA A 89 -10.00 -5.79 3.64
N TYR A 90 -9.44 -5.92 2.44
CA TYR A 90 -8.40 -6.89 2.08
C TYR A 90 -8.86 -8.37 2.10
N SER A 91 -10.17 -8.62 2.20
CA SER A 91 -10.78 -9.95 2.05
C SER A 91 -10.77 -10.41 0.59
N GLN A 92 -11.23 -11.65 0.35
CA GLN A 92 -11.42 -12.17 -1.00
C GLN A 92 -12.42 -11.31 -1.78
N ALA A 93 -13.55 -10.93 -1.18
CA ALA A 93 -14.54 -10.10 -1.84
C ALA A 93 -13.99 -8.71 -2.23
N HIS A 94 -13.12 -8.11 -1.39
CA HIS A 94 -12.46 -6.85 -1.73
C HIS A 94 -11.48 -7.05 -2.90
N PHE A 95 -10.72 -8.15 -2.93
CA PHE A 95 -9.83 -8.48 -4.03
C PHE A 95 -10.59 -8.66 -5.35
N ASP A 96 -11.69 -9.41 -5.33
CA ASP A 96 -12.52 -9.64 -6.50
C ASP A 96 -13.11 -8.32 -7.05
N ALA A 97 -13.52 -7.42 -6.16
CA ALA A 97 -13.96 -6.07 -6.53
C ALA A 97 -12.83 -5.24 -7.16
N ALA A 98 -11.61 -5.33 -6.61
CA ALA A 98 -10.45 -4.66 -7.18
C ALA A 98 -10.08 -5.25 -8.56
N CYS A 99 -10.15 -6.57 -8.74
CA CYS A 99 -9.97 -7.22 -10.04
C CYS A 99 -11.04 -6.80 -11.06
N ALA A 100 -12.28 -6.67 -10.64
CA ALA A 100 -13.34 -6.16 -11.52
C ALA A 100 -13.08 -4.72 -11.99
N ARG A 101 -12.39 -3.91 -11.16
CA ARG A 101 -12.03 -2.52 -11.48
C ARG A 101 -10.77 -2.40 -12.34
N TYR A 102 -9.73 -3.16 -12.02
CA TYR A 102 -8.38 -3.01 -12.60
C TYR A 102 -8.00 -4.09 -13.60
N GLY A 103 -8.77 -5.17 -13.68
CA GLY A 103 -8.51 -6.30 -14.60
C GLY A 103 -7.73 -7.43 -13.97
N ASP A 104 -6.98 -8.16 -14.80
CA ASP A 104 -6.23 -9.34 -14.36
C ASP A 104 -4.96 -8.95 -13.61
N PRO A 105 -4.75 -9.45 -12.37
CA PRO A 105 -3.52 -9.24 -11.62
C PRO A 105 -2.25 -9.71 -12.31
N ALA A 106 -2.33 -10.66 -13.25
CA ALA A 106 -1.18 -11.13 -14.03
C ALA A 106 -0.46 -10.02 -14.82
N GLN A 107 -1.14 -8.87 -15.07
CA GLN A 107 -0.49 -7.68 -15.64
C GLN A 107 0.63 -7.13 -14.75
N LEU A 108 0.67 -7.51 -13.46
CA LEU A 108 1.71 -7.09 -12.52
C LEU A 108 2.92 -8.02 -12.47
N ASP A 109 2.90 -9.18 -13.13
CA ASP A 109 3.94 -10.21 -13.02
C ASP A 109 5.33 -9.74 -13.49
N LYS A 110 5.37 -8.71 -14.34
CA LYS A 110 6.64 -8.11 -14.79
C LYS A 110 7.33 -7.29 -13.71
N TYR A 111 6.60 -6.85 -12.65
CA TYR A 111 7.19 -6.00 -11.62
C TYR A 111 7.75 -6.83 -10.47
N HIS A 112 9.01 -6.58 -10.15
CA HIS A 112 9.73 -7.19 -9.03
C HIS A 112 10.00 -6.19 -7.90
N THR A 113 9.78 -4.91 -8.17
CA THR A 113 9.97 -3.81 -7.23
C THR A 113 8.73 -2.93 -7.19
N LEU A 114 8.28 -2.61 -5.99
CA LEU A 114 7.26 -1.60 -5.73
C LEU A 114 7.92 -0.44 -4.98
N PHE A 115 7.90 0.74 -5.59
CA PHE A 115 8.39 1.97 -4.96
C PHE A 115 7.19 2.86 -4.60
N VAL A 116 7.06 3.25 -3.33
CA VAL A 116 5.94 4.05 -2.82
C VAL A 116 6.45 5.39 -2.32
N ASP A 117 6.03 6.49 -2.92
CA ASP A 117 6.35 7.85 -2.49
C ASP A 117 5.06 8.68 -2.31
N SER A 118 4.61 8.93 -1.09
CA SER A 118 5.23 8.52 0.16
C SER A 118 4.19 7.98 1.14
N ILE A 119 4.64 7.19 2.10
CA ILE A 119 3.79 6.71 3.19
C ILE A 119 3.19 7.86 4.02
N THR A 120 3.88 9.02 4.06
CA THR A 120 3.37 10.22 4.72
C THR A 120 2.11 10.75 4.06
N VAL A 121 2.07 10.75 2.71
CA VAL A 121 0.86 11.17 1.98
C VAL A 121 -0.23 10.11 2.09
N ALA A 122 0.11 8.82 2.06
CA ALA A 122 -0.86 7.76 2.35
C ALA A 122 -1.56 7.99 3.70
N GLY A 123 -0.82 8.32 4.76
CA GLY A 123 -1.38 8.67 6.07
C GLY A 123 -2.29 9.90 6.01
N ARG A 124 -1.93 10.94 5.23
CA ARG A 124 -2.78 12.12 5.04
C ARG A 124 -4.08 11.81 4.30
N LEU A 125 -4.07 10.87 3.37
CA LEU A 125 -5.28 10.41 2.68
C LEU A 125 -6.13 9.51 3.59
N CYS A 126 -5.49 8.68 4.41
CA CYS A 126 -6.13 7.76 5.34
C CYS A 126 -6.91 8.49 6.44
N PHE A 127 -6.34 9.52 7.05
CA PHE A 127 -6.93 10.16 8.24
C PHE A 127 -8.33 10.77 8.01
N PRO A 128 -8.57 11.57 6.94
CA PRO A 128 -9.91 12.06 6.63
C PRO A 128 -10.92 10.93 6.35
N TRP A 129 -10.46 9.89 5.69
CA TRP A 129 -11.28 8.71 5.43
C TRP A 129 -11.68 8.02 6.75
N CYS A 130 -10.73 7.80 7.68
CA CYS A 130 -11.01 7.22 9.00
C CYS A 130 -12.03 8.07 9.77
N ARG A 131 -11.90 9.39 9.77
CA ARG A 131 -12.84 10.29 10.45
C ARG A 131 -14.27 10.23 9.90
N ALA A 132 -14.43 9.84 8.65
CA ALA A 132 -15.73 9.72 8.01
C ALA A 132 -16.42 8.38 8.29
N GLN A 133 -15.70 7.41 8.90
CA GLN A 133 -16.29 6.10 9.20
C GLN A 133 -17.15 6.16 10.46
N PRO A 134 -18.29 5.42 10.52
CA PRO A 134 -19.15 5.37 11.69
C PRO A 134 -18.41 5.00 12.99
N GLU A 135 -17.41 4.11 12.90
CA GLU A 135 -16.61 3.65 14.03
C GLU A 135 -15.73 4.74 14.66
N ALA A 136 -15.54 5.84 13.95
CA ALA A 136 -14.81 7.02 14.44
C ALA A 136 -15.74 8.06 15.07
N PHE A 137 -17.06 7.83 15.07
CA PHE A 137 -18.01 8.80 15.61
C PHE A 137 -18.04 8.72 17.14
N SER A 138 -18.32 9.86 17.75
CA SER A 138 -18.52 9.95 19.20
C SER A 138 -19.81 9.23 19.60
N ASP A 139 -19.72 8.34 20.60
CA ASP A 139 -20.90 7.65 21.17
C ASP A 139 -21.94 8.63 21.74
N ASN A 140 -21.51 9.80 22.20
CA ASN A 140 -22.38 10.80 22.83
C ASN A 140 -23.10 11.71 21.82
N THR A 141 -22.49 11.97 20.67
CA THR A 141 -23.01 12.98 19.72
C THR A 141 -23.35 12.41 18.36
N SER A 142 -22.97 11.17 18.08
CA SER A 142 -23.09 10.49 16.77
C SER A 142 -22.51 11.34 15.61
N LYS A 143 -21.46 12.13 15.92
CA LYS A 143 -20.76 12.97 14.94
C LYS A 143 -19.29 12.54 14.83
N PRO A 144 -18.64 12.80 13.67
CA PRO A 144 -17.21 12.52 13.51
C PRO A 144 -16.40 13.11 14.65
N ASP A 145 -15.61 12.27 15.33
CA ASP A 145 -14.71 12.66 16.41
C ASP A 145 -13.24 12.50 15.99
N ILE A 146 -12.41 13.48 16.37
CA ILE A 146 -10.98 13.44 16.07
C ILE A 146 -10.30 12.27 16.78
N ARG A 147 -10.66 11.98 18.03
CA ARG A 147 -10.09 10.87 18.80
C ARG A 147 -10.43 9.52 18.19
N GLY A 148 -11.70 9.34 17.79
CA GLY A 148 -12.15 8.16 17.04
C GLY A 148 -11.40 8.00 15.72
N GLY A 149 -11.19 9.10 14.99
CA GLY A 149 -10.40 9.14 13.76
C GLY A 149 -8.95 8.68 13.97
N TYR A 150 -8.28 9.14 15.02
CA TYR A 150 -6.93 8.65 15.37
C TYR A 150 -6.94 7.18 15.79
N GLY A 151 -7.94 6.74 16.54
CA GLY A 151 -8.07 5.34 16.95
C GLY A 151 -8.22 4.39 15.76
N LEU A 152 -8.97 4.78 14.73
CA LEU A 152 -9.12 3.98 13.51
C LEU A 152 -7.91 4.07 12.59
N HIS A 153 -7.26 5.24 12.48
CA HIS A 153 -6.06 5.45 11.68
C HIS A 153 -4.85 4.65 12.17
N GLY A 154 -4.78 4.37 13.46
CA GLY A 154 -3.68 3.62 14.08
C GLY A 154 -3.86 2.09 14.08
N ARG A 155 -4.95 1.58 13.53
CA ARG A 155 -5.22 0.13 13.38
C ARG A 155 -4.78 -0.37 12.03
#